data_738c7888dad463ca339b080c62836cfd
#
_entry.id   738c7888dad463ca339b080c62836cfd
#
_cell.length_a   1.000
_cell.length_b   1.000
_cell.length_c   1.000
_cell.angle_alpha   90.00
_cell.angle_beta   90.00
_cell.angle_gamma   90.00
#
_symmetry.space_group_name_H-M   'P 1'
#
loop_
_entity.id
_entity.type
_entity.pdbx_description
1 polymer ?
#
loop_
_entity_poly.entity_id
_entity_poly.type
_entity_poly.pdbx_seq_one_letter_code
_entity_poly.pdbx_strand_id
1 'polypeptide(L)'
;MSTTPNNDAPASEALAAKSQQSGISGRMLAIFYLIAIVLGIVNGIWGSSATQSFADFIATMFIRLFKFVAIPIIAVSIISTLSSISKSRSSGRIFRHTIFYTLFTTILAATLAALLYEVFSPENVSASISGAAAAPLSSVANAGGAGYLKYIESVIPDNILAPFLSANVLSVLLISAAVGIALAQMKPSKAQETLVSLFAGLQEVLFRIVSWIIKVLPIGIFGFFSVLAADLASGVELGGLGVYFAAVLTANFVQMLVILP
;
A
#
# COMPACT_ATOMS: atom_id res chain seq x y z
N MET A 1 11.84 -39.50 20.96
CA MET A 1 10.80 -38.45 21.09
C MET A 1 11.08 -37.41 20.05
N SER A 2 10.42 -37.53 18.89
CA SER A 2 10.63 -36.67 17.72
C SER A 2 9.54 -35.59 17.77
N THR A 3 9.94 -34.37 17.99
CA THR A 3 9.05 -33.19 17.96
C THR A 3 8.84 -32.79 16.50
N THR A 4 7.68 -33.14 15.94
CA THR A 4 7.19 -32.59 14.68
C THR A 4 6.98 -31.09 14.81
N PRO A 5 7.40 -30.25 13.84
CA PRO A 5 7.12 -28.82 13.86
C PRO A 5 5.61 -28.59 13.67
N ASN A 6 5.02 -27.80 14.54
CA ASN A 6 3.62 -27.36 14.44
C ASN A 6 3.43 -26.49 13.20
N ASN A 7 2.58 -26.94 12.28
CA ASN A 7 2.36 -26.34 10.94
C ASN A 7 1.15 -25.36 10.92
N ASP A 8 0.66 -24.93 12.09
CA ASP A 8 -0.58 -24.14 12.24
C ASP A 8 -0.36 -22.64 12.46
N ALA A 9 0.86 -22.12 12.26
CA ALA A 9 1.11 -20.69 12.36
C ALA A 9 0.48 -19.95 11.16
N PRO A 10 -0.26 -18.84 11.40
CA PRO A 10 -0.85 -18.05 10.32
C PRO A 10 0.25 -17.55 9.37
N ALA A 11 -0.08 -17.50 8.08
CA ALA A 11 0.86 -17.16 7.00
C ALA A 11 1.64 -15.84 7.25
N SER A 12 1.07 -14.91 8.02
CA SER A 12 1.73 -13.68 8.47
C SER A 12 2.90 -13.92 9.43
N GLU A 13 2.78 -14.88 10.35
CA GLU A 13 3.87 -15.26 11.27
C GLU A 13 4.97 -16.04 10.56
N ALA A 14 4.60 -16.92 9.62
CA ALA A 14 5.55 -17.63 8.78
C ALA A 14 6.35 -16.67 7.86
N LEU A 15 5.71 -15.61 7.37
CA LEU A 15 6.39 -14.54 6.61
C LEU A 15 7.29 -13.68 7.51
N ALA A 16 6.86 -13.36 8.73
CA ALA A 16 7.68 -12.65 9.71
C ALA A 16 8.88 -13.50 10.15
N ALA A 17 8.68 -14.80 10.39
CA ALA A 17 9.77 -15.72 10.73
C ALA A 17 10.75 -15.96 9.56
N LYS A 18 10.25 -16.05 8.31
CA LYS A 18 11.10 -16.15 7.11
C LYS A 18 11.84 -14.84 6.80
N SER A 19 11.29 -13.67 7.16
CA SER A 19 12.03 -12.41 7.01
C SER A 19 13.22 -12.29 7.96
N GLN A 20 13.18 -12.97 9.10
CA GLN A 20 14.30 -13.05 10.04
C GLN A 20 15.42 -14.02 9.57
N GLN A 21 15.14 -14.95 8.67
CA GLN A 21 16.15 -15.88 8.13
C GLN A 21 16.91 -15.37 6.91
N SER A 22 16.61 -14.18 6.41
CA SER A 22 17.41 -13.53 5.38
C SER A 22 18.69 -12.98 6.03
N GLY A 23 19.82 -13.58 5.72
CA GLY A 23 21.15 -13.46 6.36
C GLY A 23 21.83 -12.08 6.42
N ILE A 24 21.06 -11.00 6.40
CA ILE A 24 21.49 -9.66 6.72
C ILE A 24 20.81 -9.30 8.04
N SER A 25 21.60 -9.09 9.10
CA SER A 25 21.09 -8.62 10.38
C SER A 25 20.20 -7.38 10.17
N GLY A 26 19.01 -7.34 10.79
CA GLY A 26 18.10 -6.18 10.66
C GLY A 26 18.79 -4.84 10.96
N ARG A 27 19.82 -4.84 11.81
CA ARG A 27 20.68 -3.68 12.08
C ARG A 27 21.47 -3.26 10.84
N MET A 28 22.01 -4.20 10.08
CA MET A 28 22.77 -3.90 8.86
C MET A 28 21.87 -3.32 7.77
N LEU A 29 20.65 -3.84 7.65
CA LEU A 29 19.65 -3.30 6.73
C LEU A 29 19.27 -1.86 7.10
N ALA A 30 19.04 -1.57 8.38
CA ALA A 30 18.76 -0.21 8.87
C ALA A 30 19.91 0.75 8.59
N ILE A 31 21.16 0.31 8.72
CA ILE A 31 22.34 1.12 8.37
C ILE A 31 22.37 1.44 6.88
N PHE A 32 22.09 0.48 6.00
CA PHE A 32 21.99 0.73 4.56
C PHE A 32 20.91 1.76 4.21
N TYR A 33 19.75 1.71 4.87
CA TYR A 33 18.71 2.71 4.67
C TYR A 33 19.14 4.10 5.13
N LEU A 34 19.78 4.21 6.31
CA LEU A 34 20.29 5.49 6.80
C LEU A 34 21.35 6.08 5.86
N ILE A 35 22.29 5.26 5.40
CA ILE A 35 23.31 5.69 4.43
C ILE A 35 22.63 6.17 3.13
N ALA A 36 21.66 5.44 2.62
CA ALA A 36 20.96 5.80 1.40
C ALA A 36 20.23 7.15 1.54
N ILE A 37 19.58 7.39 2.68
CA ILE A 37 18.91 8.66 3.00
C ILE A 37 19.92 9.81 3.02
N VAL A 38 21.02 9.68 3.77
CA VAL A 38 22.03 10.72 3.91
C VAL A 38 22.67 11.03 2.56
N LEU A 39 23.06 10.00 1.79
CA LEU A 39 23.64 10.18 0.46
C LEU A 39 22.63 10.82 -0.51
N GLY A 40 21.36 10.44 -0.42
CA GLY A 40 20.29 11.05 -1.22
C GLY A 40 20.14 12.54 -0.93
N ILE A 41 20.06 12.92 0.35
CA ILE A 41 19.96 14.33 0.75
C ILE A 41 21.18 15.12 0.28
N VAL A 42 22.39 14.61 0.49
CA VAL A 42 23.63 15.26 0.06
C VAL A 42 23.65 15.45 -1.46
N ASN A 43 23.26 14.42 -2.23
CA ASN A 43 23.18 14.52 -3.69
C ASN A 43 22.09 15.52 -4.14
N GLY A 44 20.96 15.60 -3.47
CA GLY A 44 19.90 16.55 -3.81
C GLY A 44 20.32 18.01 -3.61
N ILE A 45 21.08 18.31 -2.55
CA ILE A 45 21.50 19.69 -2.21
C ILE A 45 22.74 20.12 -3.01
N TRP A 46 23.74 19.26 -3.13
CA TRP A 46 25.05 19.59 -3.73
C TRP A 46 25.38 18.80 -5.00
N GLY A 47 24.51 17.92 -5.45
CA GLY A 47 24.74 17.10 -6.63
C GLY A 47 24.77 17.93 -7.93
N SER A 48 25.53 17.44 -8.89
CA SER A 48 25.48 17.99 -10.27
C SER A 48 24.18 17.64 -10.97
N SER A 49 23.82 18.36 -12.03
CA SER A 49 22.64 18.06 -12.84
C SER A 49 22.61 16.61 -13.36
N ALA A 50 23.76 16.03 -13.66
CA ALA A 50 23.87 14.65 -14.11
C ALA A 50 23.54 13.65 -12.98
N THR A 51 24.02 13.88 -11.76
CA THR A 51 23.73 13.00 -10.61
C THR A 51 22.30 13.13 -10.13
N GLN A 52 21.71 14.32 -10.22
CA GLN A 52 20.28 14.53 -9.94
C GLN A 52 19.39 13.85 -10.98
N SER A 53 19.70 13.95 -12.29
CA SER A 53 18.95 13.22 -13.33
C SER A 53 19.03 11.70 -13.16
N PHE A 54 20.18 11.18 -12.70
CA PHE A 54 20.34 9.77 -12.40
C PHE A 54 19.50 9.35 -11.18
N ALA A 55 19.45 10.17 -10.14
CA ALA A 55 18.61 9.92 -8.97
C ALA A 55 17.11 9.95 -9.32
N ASP A 56 16.68 10.89 -10.16
CA ASP A 56 15.30 10.96 -10.67
C ASP A 56 14.93 9.71 -11.49
N PHE A 57 15.86 9.27 -12.36
CA PHE A 57 15.67 8.01 -13.09
C PHE A 57 15.49 6.82 -12.13
N ILE A 58 16.31 6.70 -11.08
CA ILE A 58 16.17 5.65 -10.06
C ILE A 58 14.80 5.75 -9.38
N ALA A 59 14.41 6.94 -8.90
CA ALA A 59 13.13 7.16 -8.22
C ALA A 59 11.96 6.75 -9.13
N THR A 60 11.97 7.20 -10.38
CA THR A 60 10.95 6.87 -11.38
C THR A 60 10.87 5.36 -11.65
N MET A 61 12.02 4.69 -11.79
CA MET A 61 12.06 3.23 -11.98
C MET A 61 11.49 2.47 -10.79
N PHE A 62 11.78 2.90 -9.57
CA PHE A 62 11.20 2.29 -8.36
C PHE A 62 9.68 2.50 -8.26
N ILE A 63 9.18 3.69 -8.58
CA ILE A 63 7.73 3.96 -8.63
C ILE A 63 7.05 2.99 -9.62
N ARG A 64 7.63 2.83 -10.82
CA ARG A 64 7.11 1.89 -11.83
C ARG A 64 7.14 0.45 -11.34
N LEU A 65 8.20 0.05 -10.66
CA LEU A 65 8.36 -1.30 -10.10
C LEU A 65 7.32 -1.59 -9.01
N PHE A 66 7.04 -0.63 -8.13
CA PHE A 66 5.96 -0.76 -7.15
C PHE A 66 4.58 -0.84 -7.81
N LYS A 67 4.29 0.02 -8.79
CA LYS A 67 3.02 -0.04 -9.54
C LYS A 67 2.84 -1.36 -10.27
N PHE A 68 3.91 -1.92 -10.83
CA PHE A 68 3.90 -3.21 -11.52
C PHE A 68 3.42 -4.36 -10.62
N VAL A 69 3.81 -4.36 -9.34
CA VAL A 69 3.46 -5.45 -8.41
C VAL A 69 2.19 -5.14 -7.62
N ALA A 70 1.90 -3.86 -7.35
CA ALA A 70 0.81 -3.46 -6.45
C ALA A 70 -0.55 -4.00 -6.89
N ILE A 71 -0.91 -3.84 -8.15
CA ILE A 71 -2.22 -4.24 -8.66
C ILE A 71 -2.41 -5.77 -8.65
N PRO A 72 -1.48 -6.56 -9.22
CA PRO A 72 -1.59 -8.02 -9.17
C PRO A 72 -1.62 -8.59 -7.75
N ILE A 73 -0.80 -8.05 -6.83
CA ILE A 73 -0.75 -8.57 -5.47
C ILE A 73 -2.04 -8.28 -4.70
N ILE A 74 -2.63 -7.09 -4.87
CA ILE A 74 -3.93 -6.75 -4.28
C ILE A 74 -4.99 -7.74 -4.78
N ALA A 75 -5.09 -7.92 -6.08
CA ALA A 75 -6.08 -8.80 -6.69
C ALA A 75 -5.95 -10.24 -6.19
N VAL A 76 -4.77 -10.83 -6.33
CA VAL A 76 -4.51 -12.23 -5.97
C VAL A 76 -4.67 -12.46 -4.47
N SER A 77 -4.22 -11.53 -3.62
CA SER A 77 -4.35 -11.64 -2.16
C SER A 77 -5.79 -11.65 -1.70
N ILE A 78 -6.64 -10.80 -2.29
CA ILE A 78 -8.06 -10.76 -1.96
C ILE A 78 -8.77 -12.03 -2.41
N ILE A 79 -8.52 -12.48 -3.65
CA ILE A 79 -9.11 -13.72 -4.17
C ILE A 79 -8.69 -14.90 -3.28
N SER A 80 -7.40 -15.03 -2.98
CA SER A 80 -6.87 -16.10 -2.14
C SER A 80 -7.48 -16.09 -0.74
N THR A 81 -7.55 -14.92 -0.11
CA THR A 81 -8.11 -14.76 1.24
C THR A 81 -9.60 -15.11 1.27
N LEU A 82 -10.39 -14.52 0.38
CA LEU A 82 -11.84 -14.74 0.37
C LEU A 82 -12.20 -16.18 0.01
N SER A 83 -11.48 -16.79 -0.93
CA SER A 83 -11.71 -18.20 -1.32
C SER A 83 -11.38 -19.19 -0.19
N SER A 84 -10.46 -18.85 0.72
CA SER A 84 -10.08 -19.69 1.85
C SER A 84 -11.06 -19.63 3.04
N ILE A 85 -11.82 -18.55 3.19
CA ILE A 85 -12.76 -18.35 4.32
C ILE A 85 -13.88 -19.38 4.34
N SER A 86 -14.30 -19.89 3.17
CA SER A 86 -15.43 -20.84 3.08
C SER A 86 -15.18 -22.16 3.84
N LYS A 87 -13.94 -22.51 4.15
CA LYS A 87 -13.58 -23.75 4.86
C LYS A 87 -13.82 -23.70 6.38
N SER A 88 -14.09 -22.53 6.96
CA SER A 88 -14.24 -22.36 8.41
C SER A 88 -15.68 -22.06 8.82
N ARG A 89 -16.41 -23.08 9.27
CA ARG A 89 -17.78 -22.97 9.79
C ARG A 89 -17.96 -22.10 11.04
N SER A 90 -16.87 -21.75 11.73
CA SER A 90 -16.89 -20.95 12.97
C SER A 90 -16.80 -19.44 12.76
N SER A 91 -16.57 -18.96 11.54
CA SER A 91 -16.16 -17.57 11.25
C SER A 91 -17.24 -16.51 11.27
N GLY A 92 -18.53 -16.85 11.24
CA GLY A 92 -19.58 -15.83 11.03
C GLY A 92 -19.67 -14.77 12.14
N ARG A 93 -19.44 -15.14 13.41
CA ARG A 93 -19.49 -14.20 14.53
C ARG A 93 -18.24 -13.33 14.56
N ILE A 94 -17.07 -13.95 14.41
CA ILE A 94 -15.77 -13.25 14.36
C ILE A 94 -15.75 -12.28 13.17
N PHE A 95 -16.17 -12.73 12.00
CA PHE A 95 -16.25 -11.91 10.79
C PHE A 95 -17.13 -10.67 10.97
N ARG A 96 -18.32 -10.81 11.58
CA ARG A 96 -19.23 -9.69 11.85
C ARG A 96 -18.61 -8.68 12.82
N HIS A 97 -17.98 -9.15 13.90
CA HIS A 97 -17.30 -8.25 14.84
C HIS A 97 -16.10 -7.56 14.21
N THR A 98 -15.32 -8.26 13.41
CA THR A 98 -14.17 -7.67 12.68
C THR A 98 -14.64 -6.59 11.70
N ILE A 99 -15.66 -6.85 10.89
CA ILE A 99 -16.20 -5.84 9.97
C ILE A 99 -16.71 -4.62 10.73
N PHE A 100 -17.50 -4.84 11.79
CA PHE A 100 -18.04 -3.74 12.58
C PHE A 100 -16.92 -2.90 13.20
N TYR A 101 -15.93 -3.55 13.81
CA TYR A 101 -14.77 -2.87 14.39
C TYR A 101 -13.97 -2.11 13.35
N THR A 102 -13.70 -2.73 12.20
CA THR A 102 -12.94 -2.08 11.11
C THR A 102 -13.68 -0.86 10.56
N LEU A 103 -15.00 -0.97 10.31
CA LEU A 103 -15.80 0.16 9.84
C LEU A 103 -15.86 1.28 10.89
N PHE A 104 -16.05 0.92 12.15
CA PHE A 104 -16.11 1.89 13.24
C PHE A 104 -14.79 2.65 13.40
N THR A 105 -13.66 1.93 13.43
CA THR A 105 -12.34 2.56 13.53
C THR A 105 -11.99 3.38 12.30
N THR A 106 -12.40 2.97 11.10
CA THR A 106 -12.19 3.73 9.87
C THR A 106 -12.99 5.04 9.87
N ILE A 107 -14.26 5.01 10.26
CA ILE A 107 -15.10 6.21 10.36
C ILE A 107 -14.51 7.16 11.43
N LEU A 108 -14.10 6.62 12.57
CA LEU A 108 -13.47 7.41 13.64
C LEU A 108 -12.18 8.07 13.17
N ALA A 109 -11.31 7.31 12.48
CA ALA A 109 -10.06 7.82 11.92
C ALA A 109 -10.31 8.90 10.84
N ALA A 110 -11.30 8.69 9.95
CA ALA A 110 -11.68 9.67 8.94
C ALA A 110 -12.23 10.97 9.56
N THR A 111 -13.06 10.86 10.59
CA THR A 111 -13.60 12.00 11.32
C THR A 111 -12.48 12.77 12.03
N LEU A 112 -11.56 12.06 12.68
CA LEU A 112 -10.39 12.65 13.32
C LEU A 112 -9.50 13.38 12.32
N ALA A 113 -9.23 12.77 11.17
CA ALA A 113 -8.43 13.37 10.11
C ALA A 113 -9.09 14.63 9.55
N ALA A 114 -10.42 14.63 9.36
CA ALA A 114 -11.17 15.81 8.92
C ALA A 114 -11.11 16.96 9.94
N LEU A 115 -11.28 16.65 11.24
CA LEU A 115 -11.15 17.64 12.30
C LEU A 115 -9.75 18.24 12.39
N LEU A 116 -8.71 17.41 12.28
CA LEU A 116 -7.33 17.88 12.30
C LEU A 116 -7.01 18.70 11.05
N TYR A 117 -7.53 18.32 9.88
CA TYR A 117 -7.39 19.11 8.66
C TYR A 117 -7.98 20.51 8.82
N GLU A 118 -9.16 20.64 9.42
CA GLU A 118 -9.82 21.94 9.70
C GLU A 118 -8.98 22.78 10.68
N VAL A 119 -8.42 22.15 11.71
CA VAL A 119 -7.58 22.83 12.72
C VAL A 119 -6.25 23.32 12.13
N PHE A 120 -5.57 22.48 11.36
CA PHE A 120 -4.28 22.82 10.78
C PHE A 120 -4.38 23.66 9.52
N SER A 121 -5.53 23.63 8.83
CA SER A 121 -5.82 24.35 7.58
C SER A 121 -4.61 24.43 6.65
N PRO A 122 -3.98 23.29 6.26
CA PRO A 122 -2.79 23.31 5.45
C PRO A 122 -3.09 23.96 4.10
N GLU A 123 -2.26 24.92 3.71
CA GLU A 123 -2.36 25.57 2.41
C GLU A 123 -2.21 24.52 1.29
N ASN A 124 -2.93 24.74 0.18
CA ASN A 124 -2.85 23.81 -0.96
C ASN A 124 -1.42 23.80 -1.52
N VAL A 125 -0.75 22.66 -1.37
CA VAL A 125 0.58 22.43 -1.95
C VAL A 125 0.43 22.41 -3.47
N SER A 126 1.24 23.20 -4.17
CA SER A 126 1.19 23.32 -5.64
C SER A 126 1.26 21.95 -6.30
N ALA A 127 0.44 21.72 -7.33
CA ALA A 127 0.22 20.43 -8.00
C ALA A 127 1.49 19.78 -8.58
N SER A 128 2.63 20.47 -8.61
CA SER A 128 3.91 19.95 -9.07
C SER A 128 4.47 18.79 -8.22
N ILE A 129 4.13 18.73 -6.91
CA ILE A 129 4.55 17.65 -6.00
C ILE A 129 3.55 16.47 -6.07
N SER A 130 2.35 16.71 -6.57
CA SER A 130 1.23 15.74 -6.57
C SER A 130 1.31 14.68 -7.68
N GLY A 131 2.26 14.76 -8.59
CA GLY A 131 2.26 14.01 -9.85
C GLY A 131 2.21 12.49 -9.77
N ALA A 132 2.51 11.89 -8.62
CA ALA A 132 2.55 10.43 -8.48
C ALA A 132 1.39 9.81 -7.66
N ALA A 133 0.75 10.59 -6.78
CA ALA A 133 -0.25 10.06 -5.84
C ALA A 133 -1.66 10.65 -5.99
N ALA A 134 -1.82 11.75 -6.74
CA ALA A 134 -3.05 12.54 -6.74
C ALA A 134 -4.07 12.18 -7.84
N ALA A 135 -3.75 11.27 -8.75
CA ALA A 135 -4.61 10.97 -9.88
C ALA A 135 -6.04 10.46 -9.53
N PRO A 136 -6.28 9.71 -8.45
CA PRO A 136 -7.64 9.26 -8.12
C PRO A 136 -8.47 10.27 -7.33
N LEU A 137 -7.84 11.21 -6.59
CA LEU A 137 -8.56 12.10 -5.66
C LEU A 137 -8.97 13.43 -6.28
N SER A 138 -8.23 13.92 -7.27
CA SER A 138 -8.53 15.18 -7.95
C SER A 138 -9.83 15.16 -8.76
N SER A 139 -10.27 13.97 -9.21
CA SER A 139 -11.56 13.81 -9.90
C SER A 139 -12.76 13.91 -8.94
N VAL A 140 -12.58 13.66 -7.65
CA VAL A 140 -13.65 13.72 -6.64
C VAL A 140 -13.83 15.13 -6.10
N ALA A 141 -12.75 15.89 -5.93
CA ALA A 141 -12.78 17.21 -5.35
C ALA A 141 -13.52 18.25 -6.22
N ASN A 142 -13.56 18.06 -7.55
CA ASN A 142 -14.21 18.98 -8.49
C ASN A 142 -15.66 18.64 -8.83
N ALA A 143 -16.20 17.56 -8.26
CA ALA A 143 -17.55 17.12 -8.56
C ALA A 143 -18.48 17.46 -7.38
N GLY A 144 -19.17 18.60 -7.43
CA GLY A 144 -20.28 18.91 -6.51
C GLY A 144 -21.23 17.71 -6.35
N GLY A 145 -22.37 17.79 -5.72
CA GLY A 145 -23.26 16.65 -5.36
C GLY A 145 -23.47 15.53 -6.41
N ALA A 146 -23.24 15.80 -7.71
CA ALA A 146 -23.18 14.81 -8.78
C ALA A 146 -21.90 13.95 -8.76
N GLY A 147 -20.88 14.35 -8.01
CA GLY A 147 -19.57 13.68 -7.99
C GLY A 147 -19.58 12.31 -7.28
N TYR A 148 -20.42 12.18 -6.26
CA TYR A 148 -20.53 10.89 -5.55
C TYR A 148 -21.12 9.80 -6.42
N LEU A 149 -22.13 10.10 -7.23
CA LEU A 149 -22.73 9.12 -8.15
C LEU A 149 -21.74 8.72 -9.24
N LYS A 150 -21.03 9.67 -9.84
CA LYS A 150 -19.95 9.38 -10.80
C LYS A 150 -18.82 8.57 -10.19
N TYR A 151 -18.49 8.81 -8.92
CA TYR A 151 -17.47 8.01 -8.22
C TYR A 151 -17.94 6.57 -8.03
N ILE A 152 -19.19 6.36 -7.60
CA ILE A 152 -19.79 5.01 -7.49
C ILE A 152 -19.84 4.33 -8.86
N GLU A 153 -20.23 5.06 -9.90
CA GLU A 153 -20.23 4.57 -11.28
C GLU A 153 -18.82 4.13 -11.74
N SER A 154 -17.78 4.89 -11.39
CA SER A 154 -16.40 4.57 -11.71
C SER A 154 -15.84 3.34 -10.98
N VAL A 155 -16.49 2.88 -9.91
CA VAL A 155 -16.12 1.65 -9.18
C VAL A 155 -16.51 0.41 -9.97
N ILE A 156 -17.62 0.46 -10.72
CA ILE A 156 -18.10 -0.64 -11.55
C ILE A 156 -17.48 -0.48 -12.94
N PRO A 157 -16.49 -1.31 -13.31
CA PRO A 157 -15.82 -1.14 -14.58
C PRO A 157 -16.63 -1.73 -15.75
N ASP A 158 -16.50 -1.14 -16.93
CA ASP A 158 -17.12 -1.62 -18.17
C ASP A 158 -16.58 -2.96 -18.64
N ASN A 159 -15.34 -3.28 -18.24
CA ASN A 159 -14.71 -4.57 -18.51
C ASN A 159 -13.72 -4.96 -17.40
N ILE A 160 -13.41 -6.25 -17.32
CA ILE A 160 -12.57 -6.82 -16.26
C ILE A 160 -11.11 -6.34 -16.35
N LEU A 161 -10.60 -6.05 -17.53
CA LEU A 161 -9.18 -5.75 -17.75
C LEU A 161 -8.86 -4.26 -17.57
N ALA A 162 -9.79 -3.36 -17.88
CA ALA A 162 -9.56 -1.91 -17.79
C ALA A 162 -9.04 -1.44 -16.42
N PRO A 163 -9.58 -1.90 -15.27
CA PRO A 163 -9.06 -1.49 -13.96
C PRO A 163 -7.62 -1.89 -13.70
N PHE A 164 -7.19 -3.03 -14.22
CA PHE A 164 -5.80 -3.48 -14.10
C PHE A 164 -4.84 -2.60 -14.91
N LEU A 165 -5.27 -2.16 -16.08
CA LEU A 165 -4.47 -1.30 -16.98
C LEU A 165 -4.42 0.16 -16.47
N SER A 166 -5.55 0.66 -15.98
CA SER A 166 -5.67 2.03 -15.44
C SER A 166 -5.22 2.16 -13.99
N ALA A 167 -4.84 1.06 -13.35
CA ALA A 167 -4.50 1.00 -11.93
C ALA A 167 -5.63 1.52 -11.00
N ASN A 168 -6.89 1.33 -11.39
CA ASN A 168 -8.05 1.65 -10.55
C ASN A 168 -8.21 0.61 -9.45
N VAL A 169 -7.59 0.88 -8.30
CA VAL A 169 -7.52 -0.05 -7.16
C VAL A 169 -8.91 -0.46 -6.68
N LEU A 170 -9.87 0.47 -6.64
CA LEU A 170 -11.20 0.20 -6.10
C LEU A 170 -11.99 -0.78 -6.98
N SER A 171 -11.93 -0.61 -8.30
CA SER A 171 -12.54 -1.55 -9.25
C SER A 171 -11.83 -2.92 -9.22
N VAL A 172 -10.50 -2.94 -9.07
CA VAL A 172 -9.73 -4.19 -8.89
C VAL A 172 -10.16 -4.91 -7.61
N LEU A 173 -10.37 -4.19 -6.50
CA LEU A 173 -10.90 -4.75 -5.25
C LEU A 173 -12.27 -5.38 -5.45
N LEU A 174 -13.18 -4.67 -6.15
CA LEU A 174 -14.53 -5.16 -6.44
C LEU A 174 -14.50 -6.46 -7.25
N ILE A 175 -13.74 -6.49 -8.35
CA ILE A 175 -13.60 -7.68 -9.20
C ILE A 175 -12.99 -8.83 -8.41
N SER A 176 -11.93 -8.57 -7.67
CA SER A 176 -11.22 -9.59 -6.89
C SER A 176 -12.09 -10.16 -5.78
N ALA A 177 -12.89 -9.30 -5.11
CA ALA A 177 -13.85 -9.74 -4.12
C ALA A 177 -14.95 -10.60 -4.76
N ALA A 178 -15.49 -10.20 -5.90
CA ALA A 178 -16.51 -10.98 -6.62
C ALA A 178 -15.97 -12.37 -7.01
N VAL A 179 -14.76 -12.44 -7.58
CA VAL A 179 -14.10 -13.71 -7.94
C VAL A 179 -13.83 -14.57 -6.70
N GLY A 180 -13.29 -13.97 -5.64
CA GLY A 180 -12.98 -14.68 -4.39
C GLY A 180 -14.25 -15.25 -3.72
N ILE A 181 -15.33 -14.49 -3.68
CA ILE A 181 -16.63 -14.94 -3.15
C ILE A 181 -17.22 -16.03 -4.04
N ALA A 182 -17.16 -15.89 -5.35
CA ALA A 182 -17.64 -16.91 -6.28
C ALA A 182 -16.91 -18.25 -6.08
N LEU A 183 -15.57 -18.21 -5.95
CA LEU A 183 -14.75 -19.39 -5.63
C LEU A 183 -15.11 -20.00 -4.27
N ALA A 184 -15.37 -19.15 -3.27
CA ALA A 184 -15.78 -19.59 -1.94
C ALA A 184 -17.14 -20.32 -1.94
N GLN A 185 -18.06 -19.93 -2.83
CA GLN A 185 -19.41 -20.51 -2.96
C GLN A 185 -19.47 -21.71 -3.91
N MET A 186 -18.41 -22.01 -4.63
CA MET A 186 -18.39 -23.22 -5.46
C MET A 186 -18.52 -24.48 -4.62
N LYS A 187 -19.22 -25.49 -5.17
CA LYS A 187 -19.30 -26.82 -4.53
C LYS A 187 -17.90 -27.43 -4.47
N PRO A 188 -17.56 -28.11 -3.37
CA PRO A 188 -16.27 -28.81 -3.25
C PRO A 188 -16.05 -29.73 -4.44
N SER A 189 -15.03 -29.46 -5.21
CA SER A 189 -14.66 -30.19 -6.43
C SER A 189 -13.17 -30.05 -6.70
N LYS A 190 -12.60 -30.96 -7.48
CA LYS A 190 -11.19 -30.84 -7.92
C LYS A 190 -10.92 -29.51 -8.63
N ALA A 191 -11.88 -28.98 -9.39
CA ALA A 191 -11.75 -27.69 -10.06
C ALA A 191 -11.63 -26.54 -9.06
N GLN A 192 -12.48 -26.51 -8.01
CA GLN A 192 -12.38 -25.50 -6.95
C GLN A 192 -11.04 -25.58 -6.23
N GLU A 193 -10.59 -26.78 -5.83
CA GLU A 193 -9.33 -26.96 -5.12
C GLU A 193 -8.14 -26.49 -5.98
N THR A 194 -8.15 -26.82 -7.28
CA THR A 194 -7.11 -26.38 -8.22
C THR A 194 -7.08 -24.87 -8.35
N LEU A 195 -8.23 -24.20 -8.48
CA LEU A 195 -8.30 -22.74 -8.60
C LEU A 195 -7.82 -22.05 -7.30
N VAL A 196 -8.26 -22.54 -6.14
CA VAL A 196 -7.83 -21.97 -4.85
C VAL A 196 -6.32 -22.14 -4.66
N SER A 197 -5.76 -23.31 -4.99
CA SER A 197 -4.32 -23.55 -4.90
C SER A 197 -3.52 -22.75 -5.92
N LEU A 198 -4.08 -22.49 -7.11
CA LEU A 198 -3.48 -21.61 -8.11
C LEU A 198 -3.32 -20.19 -7.59
N PHE A 199 -4.39 -19.60 -7.02
CA PHE A 199 -4.30 -18.24 -6.46
C PHE A 199 -3.37 -18.18 -5.25
N ALA A 200 -3.34 -19.22 -4.41
CA ALA A 200 -2.38 -19.30 -3.31
C ALA A 200 -0.92 -19.34 -3.82
N GLY A 201 -0.65 -20.15 -4.84
CA GLY A 201 0.67 -20.22 -5.47
C GLY A 201 1.07 -18.90 -6.16
N LEU A 202 0.15 -18.26 -6.87
CA LEU A 202 0.39 -16.94 -7.47
C LEU A 202 0.70 -15.89 -6.40
N GLN A 203 0.00 -15.92 -5.27
CA GLN A 203 0.27 -15.03 -4.14
C GLN A 203 1.69 -15.23 -3.61
N GLU A 204 2.15 -16.46 -3.45
CA GLU A 204 3.52 -16.77 -3.00
C GLU A 204 4.57 -16.24 -3.99
N VAL A 205 4.35 -16.42 -5.29
CA VAL A 205 5.23 -15.88 -6.35
C VAL A 205 5.31 -14.35 -6.27
N LEU A 206 4.17 -13.67 -6.15
CA LEU A 206 4.13 -12.21 -6.05
C LEU A 206 4.84 -11.71 -4.78
N PHE A 207 4.64 -12.35 -3.63
CA PHE A 207 5.39 -12.01 -2.41
C PHE A 207 6.90 -12.25 -2.56
N ARG A 208 7.30 -13.25 -3.33
CA ARG A 208 8.72 -13.46 -3.65
C ARG A 208 9.29 -12.31 -4.47
N ILE A 209 8.54 -11.81 -5.47
CA ILE A 209 8.92 -10.63 -6.27
C ILE A 209 9.03 -9.39 -5.38
N VAL A 210 8.05 -9.14 -4.50
CA VAL A 210 8.12 -8.04 -3.51
C VAL A 210 9.36 -8.14 -2.65
N SER A 211 9.71 -9.35 -2.18
CA SER A 211 10.92 -9.57 -1.39
C SER A 211 12.20 -9.20 -2.15
N TRP A 212 12.23 -9.40 -3.46
CA TRP A 212 13.36 -8.97 -4.29
C TRP A 212 13.40 -7.43 -4.40
N ILE A 213 12.26 -6.79 -4.61
CA ILE A 213 12.16 -5.33 -4.66
C ILE A 213 12.64 -4.71 -3.34
N ILE A 214 12.23 -5.25 -2.20
CA ILE A 214 12.64 -4.78 -0.87
C ILE A 214 14.16 -4.87 -0.67
N LYS A 215 14.82 -5.89 -1.21
CA LYS A 215 16.29 -6.02 -1.12
C LYS A 215 17.03 -4.89 -1.86
N VAL A 216 16.43 -4.38 -2.94
CA VAL A 216 17.02 -3.30 -3.77
C VAL A 216 16.50 -1.92 -3.34
N LEU A 217 15.56 -1.88 -2.38
CA LEU A 217 14.91 -0.66 -1.91
C LEU A 217 15.87 0.44 -1.41
N PRO A 218 17.02 0.16 -0.79
CA PRO A 218 17.96 1.22 -0.41
C PRO A 218 18.40 2.12 -1.58
N ILE A 219 18.54 1.54 -2.80
CA ILE A 219 18.85 2.31 -4.01
C ILE A 219 17.67 3.24 -4.37
N GLY A 220 16.44 2.74 -4.27
CA GLY A 220 15.24 3.57 -4.49
C GLY A 220 15.13 4.70 -3.48
N ILE A 221 15.42 4.43 -2.22
CA ILE A 221 15.42 5.44 -1.14
C ILE A 221 16.43 6.55 -1.43
N PHE A 222 17.64 6.22 -1.88
CA PHE A 222 18.60 7.22 -2.34
C PHE A 222 18.00 8.12 -3.42
N GLY A 223 17.37 7.54 -4.45
CA GLY A 223 16.71 8.31 -5.52
C GLY A 223 15.60 9.23 -4.99
N PHE A 224 14.70 8.71 -4.17
CA PHE A 224 13.60 9.49 -3.59
C PHE A 224 14.07 10.65 -2.73
N PHE A 225 15.01 10.41 -1.83
CA PHE A 225 15.55 11.48 -0.96
C PHE A 225 16.38 12.48 -1.72
N SER A 226 17.03 12.10 -2.82
CA SER A 226 17.75 13.01 -3.69
C SER A 226 16.80 13.97 -4.41
N VAL A 227 15.72 13.45 -5.02
CA VAL A 227 14.71 14.29 -5.67
C VAL A 227 14.03 15.21 -4.66
N LEU A 228 13.60 14.66 -3.52
CA LEU A 228 12.98 15.45 -2.46
C LEU A 228 13.88 16.58 -1.96
N ALA A 229 15.15 16.28 -1.72
CA ALA A 229 16.11 17.30 -1.24
C ALA A 229 16.41 18.36 -2.29
N ALA A 230 16.44 18.01 -3.58
CA ALA A 230 16.59 18.96 -4.68
C ALA A 230 15.38 19.88 -4.80
N ASP A 231 14.16 19.34 -4.69
CA ASP A 231 12.91 20.11 -4.71
C ASP A 231 12.88 21.11 -3.53
N LEU A 232 13.25 20.67 -2.34
CA LEU A 232 13.34 21.52 -1.15
C LEU A 232 14.40 22.62 -1.29
N ALA A 233 15.55 22.31 -1.88
CA ALA A 233 16.62 23.29 -2.12
C ALA A 233 16.27 24.31 -3.20
N SER A 234 15.41 23.97 -4.14
CA SER A 234 14.94 24.86 -5.22
C SER A 234 13.90 25.89 -4.78
N GLY A 235 13.50 25.91 -3.49
CA GLY A 235 12.60 26.91 -2.93
C GLY A 235 11.12 26.55 -3.02
N VAL A 236 10.77 25.28 -3.19
CA VAL A 236 9.41 24.78 -2.95
C VAL A 236 9.04 25.15 -1.51
N GLU A 237 7.93 25.88 -1.33
CA GLU A 237 7.53 26.44 -0.04
C GLU A 237 7.49 25.39 1.06
N LEU A 238 8.51 25.40 1.91
CA LEU A 238 8.67 24.50 3.05
C LEU A 238 7.55 24.66 4.10
N GLY A 239 6.91 25.84 4.13
CA GLY A 239 5.84 26.14 5.08
C GLY A 239 4.66 25.17 4.97
N GLY A 240 4.12 25.01 3.78
CA GLY A 240 3.00 24.09 3.54
C GLY A 240 3.36 22.62 3.80
N LEU A 241 4.56 22.22 3.41
CA LEU A 241 5.06 20.85 3.63
C LEU A 241 5.25 20.55 5.13
N GLY A 242 5.81 21.50 5.88
CA GLY A 242 5.99 21.40 7.34
C GLY A 242 4.67 21.24 8.08
N VAL A 243 3.66 22.03 7.73
CA VAL A 243 2.31 21.95 8.30
C VAL A 243 1.66 20.61 7.94
N TYR A 244 1.82 20.14 6.70
CA TYR A 244 1.34 18.82 6.28
C TYR A 244 1.96 17.68 7.10
N PHE A 245 3.30 17.67 7.25
CA PHE A 245 3.99 16.67 8.09
C PHE A 245 3.54 16.73 9.54
N ALA A 246 3.40 17.93 10.12
CA ALA A 246 2.92 18.10 11.48
C ALA A 246 1.50 17.55 11.64
N ALA A 247 0.60 17.84 10.69
CA ALA A 247 -0.76 17.33 10.69
C ALA A 247 -0.80 15.80 10.61
N VAL A 248 -0.03 15.20 9.69
CA VAL A 248 0.04 13.74 9.52
C VAL A 248 0.62 13.06 10.77
N LEU A 249 1.70 13.58 11.33
CA LEU A 249 2.30 13.02 12.55
C LEU A 249 1.34 13.12 13.72
N THR A 250 0.71 14.29 13.92
CA THR A 250 -0.27 14.49 14.99
C THR A 250 -1.45 13.55 14.82
N ALA A 251 -1.99 13.40 13.61
CA ALA A 251 -3.08 12.47 13.32
C ALA A 251 -2.69 11.02 13.67
N ASN A 252 -1.49 10.57 13.29
CA ASN A 252 -1.01 9.23 13.61
C ASN A 252 -0.82 9.03 15.12
N PHE A 253 -0.24 10.00 15.84
CA PHE A 253 -0.09 9.91 17.29
C PHE A 253 -1.44 9.88 18.02
N VAL A 254 -2.37 10.74 17.63
CA VAL A 254 -3.71 10.76 18.23
C VAL A 254 -4.46 9.46 17.92
N GLN A 255 -4.38 8.96 16.70
CA GLN A 255 -4.98 7.69 16.33
C GLN A 255 -4.39 6.52 17.12
N MET A 256 -3.07 6.49 17.31
CA MET A 256 -2.39 5.47 18.09
C MET A 256 -2.80 5.51 19.58
N LEU A 257 -2.99 6.71 20.16
CA LEU A 257 -3.33 6.88 21.57
C LEU A 257 -4.83 6.70 21.87
N VAL A 258 -5.71 7.04 20.92
CA VAL A 258 -7.17 7.11 21.14
C VAL A 258 -7.90 5.91 20.56
N ILE A 259 -7.43 5.35 19.43
CA ILE A 259 -8.17 4.32 18.67
C ILE A 259 -7.58 2.92 18.89
N LEU A 260 -6.30 2.81 19.21
CA LEU A 260 -5.58 1.52 19.34
C LEU A 260 -5.49 0.93 20.75
N PRO A 261 -5.76 1.61 21.88
CA PRO A 261 -5.78 0.95 23.20
C PRO A 261 -6.94 0.00 23.39
#